data_face11fecb1c0a874486f210e47c4720
#
_entry.id   face11fecb1c0a874486f210e47c4720
#
_cell.length_a   1.000
_cell.length_b   1.000
_cell.length_c   1.000
_cell.angle_alpha   90.00
_cell.angle_beta   90.00
_cell.angle_gamma   90.00
#
_symmetry.space_group_name_H-M   'P 1'
#
loop_
_entity.id
_entity.type
_entity.pdbx_description
1 polymer ?
#
loop_
_entity_poly.entity_id
_entity_poly.type
_entity_poly.pdbx_seq_one_letter_code
_entity_poly.pdbx_strand_id
1 'polypeptide(L)'
;MKKVNKVISFLLAFIMLFTSTSVYASTKTRSKYTGITYTHNSKFKNKELVYGMDVSQHNGKINFKKAKRDGIEFVFIRVGYTGYTKSSFSLNLDKKYKTYIKDATKAGLKVGVYWYSQSTKVSEAKKGGKSSFKSD
;
A
#
# COMPACT_ATOMS: atom_id res chain seq x y z
N MET A 1 11.46 46.10 -37.26
CA MET A 1 10.75 45.70 -36.06
C MET A 1 10.00 44.34 -36.19
N LYS A 2 9.19 44.07 -37.23
CA LYS A 2 8.43 42.78 -37.34
C LYS A 2 9.30 41.49 -37.43
N LYS A 3 10.50 41.55 -38.00
CA LYS A 3 11.44 40.38 -38.10
C LYS A 3 12.04 40.00 -36.74
N VAL A 4 12.38 41.01 -35.91
CA VAL A 4 13.05 40.77 -34.58
C VAL A 4 12.05 40.09 -33.63
N ASN A 5 10.77 40.48 -33.65
CA ASN A 5 9.75 39.89 -32.80
C ASN A 5 9.49 38.39 -33.12
N LYS A 6 9.58 37.99 -34.41
CA LYS A 6 9.47 36.58 -34.82
C LYS A 6 10.65 35.73 -34.32
N VAL A 7 11.86 36.26 -34.36
CA VAL A 7 13.08 35.56 -33.87
C VAL A 7 13.03 35.39 -32.35
N ILE A 8 12.60 36.41 -31.61
CA ILE A 8 12.44 36.34 -30.16
C ILE A 8 11.35 35.35 -29.77
N SER A 9 10.21 35.31 -30.51
CA SER A 9 9.15 34.33 -30.27
C SER A 9 9.60 32.90 -30.52
N PHE A 10 10.42 32.66 -31.55
CA PHE A 10 11.00 31.35 -31.85
C PHE A 10 12.02 30.91 -30.80
N LEU A 11 12.85 31.85 -30.29
CA LEU A 11 13.83 31.56 -29.25
C LEU A 11 13.15 31.21 -27.91
N LEU A 12 12.09 31.91 -27.54
CA LEU A 12 11.29 31.61 -26.34
C LEU A 12 10.55 30.27 -26.44
N ALA A 13 10.01 29.92 -27.61
CA ALA A 13 9.41 28.61 -27.84
C ALA A 13 10.43 27.47 -27.78
N PHE A 14 11.65 27.72 -28.27
CA PHE A 14 12.75 26.73 -28.25
C PHE A 14 13.29 26.49 -26.83
N ILE A 15 13.33 27.53 -25.97
CA ILE A 15 13.73 27.41 -24.57
C ILE A 15 12.68 26.62 -23.77
N MET A 16 11.37 26.73 -24.08
CA MET A 16 10.32 25.94 -23.44
C MET A 16 10.36 24.44 -23.79
N LEU A 17 10.94 24.07 -24.93
CA LEU A 17 11.07 22.67 -25.37
C LEU A 17 12.19 21.89 -24.63
N PHE A 18 13.10 22.58 -23.95
CA PHE A 18 14.24 21.93 -23.25
C PHE A 18 14.13 21.86 -21.73
N THR A 19 13.03 22.34 -21.14
CA THR A 19 12.77 22.13 -19.71
C THR A 19 12.02 20.83 -19.47
N SER A 20 12.51 19.72 -20.04
CA SER A 20 12.18 18.41 -19.50
C SER A 20 12.91 18.26 -18.17
N THR A 21 12.30 18.73 -17.10
CA THR A 21 12.75 18.36 -15.76
C THR A 21 12.58 16.84 -15.63
N SER A 22 13.69 16.13 -15.79
CA SER A 22 13.75 14.72 -15.42
C SER A 22 13.44 14.64 -13.92
N VAL A 23 12.19 14.34 -13.57
CA VAL A 23 11.81 14.01 -12.21
C VAL A 23 12.50 12.69 -11.88
N TYR A 24 13.72 12.77 -11.36
CA TYR A 24 14.38 11.59 -10.81
C TYR A 24 13.55 11.09 -9.64
N ALA A 25 12.92 9.93 -9.80
CA ALA A 25 12.20 9.30 -8.71
C ALA A 25 13.18 9.08 -7.54
N SER A 26 12.90 9.73 -6.43
CA SER A 26 13.71 9.58 -5.23
C SER A 26 13.64 8.13 -4.73
N THR A 27 14.78 7.61 -4.27
CA THR A 27 14.81 6.33 -3.54
C THR A 27 14.35 6.48 -2.09
N LYS A 28 13.94 7.68 -1.68
CA LYS A 28 13.47 7.98 -0.34
C LYS A 28 12.13 8.71 -0.40
N THR A 29 11.20 8.32 0.45
CA THR A 29 9.91 9.01 0.64
C THR A 29 9.73 9.33 2.11
N ARG A 30 9.43 10.58 2.43
CA ARG A 30 9.15 11.01 3.80
C ARG A 30 7.65 11.04 4.05
N SER A 31 7.19 10.38 5.12
CA SER A 31 5.81 10.47 5.57
C SER A 31 5.47 11.90 6.01
N LYS A 32 4.33 12.41 5.56
CA LYS A 32 3.83 13.73 5.93
C LYS A 32 3.33 13.80 7.37
N TYR A 33 2.96 12.66 7.96
CA TYR A 33 2.34 12.59 9.29
C TYR A 33 3.31 12.17 10.39
N THR A 34 4.20 11.23 10.08
CA THR A 34 5.15 10.69 11.08
C THR A 34 6.54 11.27 10.95
N GLY A 35 6.86 11.91 9.81
CA GLY A 35 8.19 12.38 9.49
C GLY A 35 9.19 11.27 9.19
N ILE A 36 8.78 9.99 9.27
CA ILE A 36 9.63 8.83 8.97
C ILE A 36 10.00 8.84 7.49
N THR A 37 11.25 8.55 7.19
CA THR A 37 11.74 8.40 5.83
C THR A 37 11.86 6.93 5.48
N TYR A 38 11.13 6.52 4.44
CA TYR A 38 11.22 5.18 3.85
C TYR A 38 12.26 5.17 2.75
N THR A 39 13.17 4.19 2.77
CA THR A 39 14.19 4.01 1.73
C THR A 39 13.82 2.83 0.87
N HIS A 40 13.90 3.01 -0.45
CA HIS A 40 13.61 1.98 -1.44
C HIS A 40 14.90 1.41 -2.02
N ASN A 41 14.85 0.17 -2.51
CA ASN A 41 15.96 -0.42 -3.23
C ASN A 41 16.22 0.40 -4.52
N SER A 42 17.49 0.63 -4.85
CA SER A 42 17.92 1.43 -6.03
C SER A 42 17.36 0.92 -7.36
N LYS A 43 17.06 -0.38 -7.49
CA LYS A 43 16.42 -0.98 -8.67
C LYS A 43 15.05 -0.38 -8.99
N PHE A 44 14.40 0.28 -8.02
CA PHE A 44 13.10 0.92 -8.17
C PHE A 44 13.18 2.43 -8.39
N LYS A 45 14.38 3.00 -8.54
CA LYS A 45 14.60 4.45 -8.66
C LYS A 45 13.72 5.12 -9.73
N ASN A 46 13.48 4.43 -10.85
CA ASN A 46 12.69 4.96 -11.98
C ASN A 46 11.34 4.23 -12.13
N LYS A 47 10.85 3.60 -11.07
CA LYS A 47 9.55 2.90 -11.07
C LYS A 47 8.55 3.70 -10.28
N GLU A 48 7.30 3.67 -10.72
CA GLU A 48 6.19 4.11 -9.90
C GLU A 48 6.09 3.21 -8.66
N LEU A 49 6.05 3.82 -7.49
CA LEU A 49 5.98 3.13 -6.21
C LEU A 49 4.61 3.35 -5.61
N VAL A 50 3.95 2.25 -5.32
CA VAL A 50 2.65 2.24 -4.63
C VAL A 50 2.87 1.75 -3.21
N TYR A 51 2.46 2.56 -2.24
CA TYR A 51 2.67 2.27 -0.83
C TYR A 51 1.46 1.56 -0.25
N GLY A 52 1.71 0.49 0.45
CA GLY A 52 0.69 -0.27 1.17
C GLY A 52 1.14 -0.64 2.56
N MET A 53 0.21 -1.19 3.32
CA MET A 53 0.48 -1.77 4.64
C MET A 53 -0.28 -3.07 4.80
N ASP A 54 0.19 -3.95 5.68
CA ASP A 54 -0.57 -5.07 6.19
C ASP A 54 -0.94 -4.85 7.65
N VAL A 55 -2.10 -5.32 8.04
CA VAL A 55 -2.63 -5.08 9.38
C VAL A 55 -3.38 -6.28 9.93
N SER A 56 -3.39 -6.37 11.26
CA SER A 56 -4.12 -7.36 12.03
C SER A 56 -4.64 -6.75 13.33
N GLN A 57 -5.41 -7.50 14.11
CA GLN A 57 -5.90 -7.06 15.42
C GLN A 57 -4.82 -6.50 16.35
N HIS A 58 -3.56 -6.87 16.15
CA HIS A 58 -2.43 -6.43 16.96
C HIS A 58 -2.07 -4.95 16.74
N ASN A 59 -2.50 -4.37 15.63
CA ASN A 59 -2.23 -2.95 15.30
C ASN A 59 -3.17 -1.96 16.01
N GLY A 60 -4.08 -2.43 16.87
CA GLY A 60 -4.92 -1.58 17.70
C GLY A 60 -5.93 -0.75 16.89
N LYS A 61 -6.07 0.54 17.19
CA LYS A 61 -6.94 1.46 16.47
C LYS A 61 -6.16 2.15 15.36
N ILE A 62 -6.60 1.98 14.11
CA ILE A 62 -5.95 2.56 12.94
C ILE A 62 -6.80 3.70 12.38
N ASN A 63 -6.16 4.83 12.05
CA ASN A 63 -6.80 5.91 11.32
C ASN A 63 -6.49 5.80 9.83
N PHE A 64 -7.28 5.01 9.10
CA PHE A 64 -7.10 4.78 7.67
C PHE A 64 -7.20 6.05 6.82
N LYS A 65 -7.97 7.07 7.24
CA LYS A 65 -8.02 8.37 6.56
C LYS A 65 -6.68 9.11 6.64
N LYS A 66 -6.01 9.04 7.80
CA LYS A 66 -4.64 9.59 7.93
C LYS A 66 -3.65 8.80 7.09
N ALA A 67 -3.71 7.47 7.12
CA ALA A 67 -2.86 6.61 6.30
C ALA A 67 -3.01 6.92 4.79
N LYS A 68 -4.25 7.06 4.30
CA LYS A 68 -4.52 7.46 2.91
C LYS A 68 -3.90 8.82 2.56
N ARG A 69 -4.04 9.82 3.42
CA ARG A 69 -3.45 11.15 3.21
C ARG A 69 -1.92 11.14 3.26
N ASP A 70 -1.33 10.19 4.01
CA ASP A 70 0.13 9.99 4.10
C ASP A 70 0.70 9.19 2.91
N GLY A 71 -0.13 8.85 1.93
CA GLY A 71 0.28 8.22 0.68
C GLY A 71 0.10 6.71 0.63
N ILE A 72 -0.52 6.09 1.64
CA ILE A 72 -0.91 4.68 1.57
C ILE A 72 -2.06 4.52 0.59
N GLU A 73 -1.95 3.58 -0.34
CA GLU A 73 -2.94 3.35 -1.39
C GLU A 73 -3.70 2.05 -1.21
N PHE A 74 -3.08 1.05 -0.59
CA PHE A 74 -3.70 -0.23 -0.34
C PHE A 74 -3.39 -0.77 1.04
N VAL A 75 -4.22 -1.71 1.49
CA VAL A 75 -4.02 -2.42 2.75
C VAL A 75 -4.35 -3.90 2.59
N PHE A 76 -3.50 -4.77 3.10
CA PHE A 76 -3.81 -6.17 3.32
C PHE A 76 -4.27 -6.37 4.76
N ILE A 77 -5.46 -6.94 4.94
CA ILE A 77 -6.09 -7.14 6.25
C ILE A 77 -6.12 -8.63 6.56
N ARG A 78 -5.53 -9.01 7.68
CA ARG A 78 -5.62 -10.39 8.15
C ARG A 78 -7.05 -10.71 8.55
N VAL A 79 -7.69 -11.67 7.86
CA VAL A 79 -9.03 -12.15 8.24
C VAL A 79 -8.99 -13.20 9.33
N GLY A 80 -7.88 -13.92 9.44
CA GLY A 80 -7.70 -14.92 10.47
C GLY A 80 -6.32 -15.58 10.41
N TYR A 81 -6.13 -16.54 11.26
CA TYR A 81 -4.87 -17.28 11.35
C TYR A 81 -5.07 -18.70 11.84
N THR A 82 -4.14 -19.56 11.44
CA THR A 82 -4.01 -20.90 11.98
C THR A 82 -3.17 -20.82 13.24
N GLY A 83 -3.75 -21.23 14.37
CA GLY A 83 -3.02 -21.40 15.62
C GLY A 83 -2.64 -22.85 15.86
N TYR A 84 -1.49 -23.06 16.47
CA TYR A 84 -1.08 -24.35 17.00
C TYR A 84 -0.89 -24.23 18.52
N THR A 85 -1.55 -25.13 19.24
CA THR A 85 -1.11 -25.52 20.58
C THR A 85 -0.34 -26.83 20.45
N LYS A 86 0.36 -27.27 21.53
CA LYS A 86 1.16 -28.51 21.52
C LYS A 86 0.41 -29.77 21.02
N SER A 87 -0.94 -29.72 20.99
CA SER A 87 -1.79 -30.87 20.67
C SER A 87 -2.93 -30.59 19.67
N SER A 88 -3.16 -29.33 19.24
CA SER A 88 -4.34 -29.05 18.41
C SER A 88 -4.11 -27.95 17.39
N PHE A 89 -4.66 -28.18 16.21
CA PHE A 89 -4.85 -27.23 15.15
C PHE A 89 -6.12 -26.41 15.41
N SER A 90 -6.04 -25.09 15.28
CA SER A 90 -7.20 -24.20 15.42
C SER A 90 -7.26 -23.17 14.30
N LEU A 91 -8.50 -22.81 13.94
CA LEU A 91 -8.78 -21.70 13.02
C LEU A 91 -9.33 -20.54 13.84
N ASN A 92 -8.67 -19.39 13.77
CA ASN A 92 -9.02 -18.21 14.54
C ASN A 92 -9.30 -17.05 13.62
N LEU A 93 -10.47 -16.42 13.76
CA LEU A 93 -10.77 -15.17 13.06
C LEU A 93 -10.08 -14.00 13.77
N ASP A 94 -9.59 -13.06 12.98
CA ASP A 94 -9.06 -11.80 13.50
C ASP A 94 -10.21 -10.93 14.02
N LYS A 95 -10.13 -10.48 15.26
CA LYS A 95 -11.24 -9.78 15.92
C LYS A 95 -11.61 -8.43 15.27
N LYS A 96 -10.69 -7.85 14.45
CA LYS A 96 -10.86 -6.51 13.88
C LYS A 96 -11.07 -6.51 12.37
N TYR A 97 -11.01 -7.66 11.69
CA TYR A 97 -11.01 -7.68 10.25
C TYR A 97 -12.22 -6.98 9.61
N LYS A 98 -13.43 -7.23 10.10
CA LYS A 98 -14.66 -6.59 9.58
C LYS A 98 -14.62 -5.06 9.72
N THR A 99 -14.21 -4.58 10.90
CA THR A 99 -14.06 -3.13 11.16
C THR A 99 -12.99 -2.52 10.27
N TYR A 100 -11.87 -3.17 10.13
CA TYR A 100 -10.77 -2.67 9.28
C TYR A 100 -11.15 -2.64 7.80
N ILE A 101 -11.82 -3.67 7.27
CA ILE A 101 -12.32 -3.68 5.89
C ILE A 101 -13.25 -2.48 5.68
N LYS A 102 -14.26 -2.31 6.54
CA LYS A 102 -15.21 -1.19 6.48
C LYS A 102 -14.49 0.17 6.50
N ASP A 103 -13.61 0.37 7.46
CA ASP A 103 -12.96 1.67 7.68
C ASP A 103 -11.93 2.00 6.59
N ALA A 104 -11.18 1.00 6.11
CA ALA A 104 -10.24 1.16 5.02
C ALA A 104 -10.94 1.46 3.69
N THR A 105 -12.03 0.73 3.37
CA THR A 105 -12.86 0.99 2.19
C THR A 105 -13.47 2.40 2.24
N LYS A 106 -14.01 2.80 3.40
CA LYS A 106 -14.54 4.17 3.62
C LYS A 106 -13.46 5.25 3.47
N ALA A 107 -12.21 4.93 3.74
CA ALA A 107 -11.08 5.83 3.55
C ALA A 107 -10.58 5.88 2.10
N GLY A 108 -11.13 5.09 1.17
CA GLY A 108 -10.73 5.02 -0.23
C GLY A 108 -9.42 4.26 -0.46
N LEU A 109 -9.06 3.33 0.42
CA LEU A 109 -7.95 2.40 0.22
C LEU A 109 -8.42 1.21 -0.61
N LYS A 110 -7.54 0.68 -1.45
CA LYS A 110 -7.72 -0.66 -2.04
C LYS A 110 -7.51 -1.69 -0.94
N VAL A 111 -8.45 -2.62 -0.79
CA VAL A 111 -8.43 -3.60 0.30
C VAL A 111 -8.17 -4.99 -0.26
N GLY A 112 -7.13 -5.64 0.23
CA GLY A 112 -6.89 -7.05 0.09
C GLY A 112 -7.00 -7.75 1.44
N VAL A 113 -7.18 -9.06 1.43
CA VAL A 113 -7.25 -9.85 2.66
C VAL A 113 -6.26 -11.00 2.62
N TYR A 114 -5.81 -11.45 3.79
CA TYR A 114 -4.94 -12.61 3.88
C TYR A 114 -5.26 -13.47 5.10
N TRP A 115 -4.87 -14.73 5.00
CA TRP A 115 -4.89 -15.69 6.08
C TRP A 115 -3.45 -15.99 6.52
N TYR A 116 -3.16 -15.86 7.80
CA TYR A 116 -1.86 -16.25 8.33
C TYR A 116 -1.84 -17.75 8.63
N SER A 117 -1.22 -18.53 7.75
CA SER A 117 -1.19 -19.98 7.85
C SER A 117 0.10 -20.47 8.51
N GLN A 118 -0.05 -21.27 9.55
CA GLN A 118 1.03 -22.07 10.15
C GLN A 118 0.83 -23.57 9.88
N SER A 119 0.05 -23.90 8.85
CA SER A 119 -0.29 -25.27 8.52
C SER A 119 0.92 -26.07 8.04
N THR A 120 1.12 -27.25 8.63
CA THR A 120 2.15 -28.21 8.22
C THR A 120 1.62 -29.30 7.32
N LYS A 121 0.29 -29.42 7.17
CA LYS A 121 -0.42 -30.39 6.34
C LYS A 121 -1.29 -29.69 5.32
N VAL A 122 -1.36 -30.25 4.11
CA VAL A 122 -2.20 -29.72 3.03
C VAL A 122 -3.69 -29.64 3.41
N SER A 123 -4.19 -30.64 4.15
CA SER A 123 -5.58 -30.66 4.64
C SER A 123 -5.90 -29.49 5.58
N GLU A 124 -4.95 -29.08 6.41
CA GLU A 124 -5.08 -27.95 7.32
C GLU A 124 -5.03 -26.61 6.55
N ALA A 125 -4.13 -26.48 5.59
CA ALA A 125 -4.05 -25.30 4.72
C ALA A 125 -5.36 -25.08 3.93
N LYS A 126 -5.95 -26.17 3.40
CA LYS A 126 -7.27 -26.13 2.72
C LYS A 126 -8.39 -25.67 3.68
N LYS A 127 -8.38 -26.09 4.94
CA LYS A 127 -9.37 -25.63 5.94
C LYS A 127 -9.23 -24.11 6.20
N GLY A 128 -7.99 -23.62 6.36
CA GLY A 128 -7.73 -22.19 6.52
C GLY A 128 -8.22 -21.37 5.34
N GLY A 129 -7.91 -21.78 4.11
CA GLY A 129 -8.39 -21.12 2.90
C GLY A 129 -9.93 -21.07 2.82
N LYS A 130 -10.61 -22.19 3.08
CA LYS A 130 -12.09 -22.23 3.10
C LYS A 130 -12.70 -21.29 4.15
N SER A 131 -12.07 -21.13 5.31
CA SER A 131 -12.57 -20.26 6.36
C SER A 131 -12.46 -18.78 6.02
N SER A 132 -11.45 -18.38 5.24
CA SER A 132 -11.30 -16.99 4.80
C SER A 132 -12.37 -16.55 3.78
N PHE A 133 -13.00 -17.50 3.06
CA PHE A 133 -14.04 -17.21 2.06
C PHE A 133 -15.47 -17.39 2.58
N LYS A 134 -15.67 -17.87 3.81
CA LYS A 134 -16.99 -18.05 4.42
C LYS A 134 -17.45 -16.87 5.28
N SER A 135 -16.71 -15.78 5.32
CA SER A 135 -17.15 -14.57 6.04
C SER A 135 -18.12 -13.78 5.17
N ASP A 136 -19.39 -14.03 5.37
CA ASP A 136 -20.51 -13.21 4.88
C ASP A 136 -20.40 -11.75 5.30
#